data_21914b00387ed2ea87aac39f429a006a
#
_entry.id   21914b00387ed2ea87aac39f429a006a
#
_cell.length_a   1.000
_cell.length_b   1.000
_cell.length_c   1.000
_cell.angle_alpha   90.00
_cell.angle_beta   90.00
_cell.angle_gamma   90.00
#
_symmetry.space_group_name_H-M   'P 1'
#
loop_
_entity.id
_entity.type
_entity.pdbx_description
1 polymer ?
#
loop_
_entity_poly.entity_id
_entity_poly.type
_entity_poly.pdbx_seq_one_letter_code
_entity_poly.pdbx_strand_id
1 'polypeptide(L)'
;MKSDMQKLFITAFFLISKIFADCSDLDYSDCLYWSSDCEWNEETETCQYIGGGGEIEYGPYEFTSISQSDGMRDGSLYLDTELYFPINYPGMLKSIVLGAGHGDSGESMYYWASLLASYGFIAATIDFNDPINESHYQRGLAMLDLVETVKQENSRSSSPIFGLMDTSKFALIGSSMSGGAIIEAAISDSLEILDAIISLNPTVIFEDCGLCAGSAYCICLVPEFLQEQDTPILIISGENEADEIGYEGMLGMDIYLDHPDSTTKMIYEILAGGHSSAIPQIESIRAKVINWLNYYLNDDDTVCSQLLEGPENTSQFLTNFECQQEELGSMEISMPVQYSLHQNYPNPFNPVTTLTYELPKDSFV
;
A
#
# COMPACT_ATOMS: atom_id res chain seq x y z
N MET A 1 18.50 -44.23 20.62
CA MET A 1 18.48 -42.89 21.23
C MET A 1 19.35 -41.81 20.55
N LYS A 2 20.33 -42.15 19.68
CA LYS A 2 21.12 -41.13 18.95
C LYS A 2 20.55 -40.78 17.55
N SER A 3 19.61 -41.55 17.00
CA SER A 3 19.03 -41.32 15.66
C SER A 3 17.84 -40.36 15.66
N ASP A 4 17.13 -40.26 16.78
CA ASP A 4 15.93 -39.43 16.85
C ASP A 4 16.22 -37.95 17.19
N MET A 5 17.37 -37.71 17.82
CA MET A 5 17.84 -36.37 18.10
C MET A 5 18.38 -35.64 16.85
N GLN A 6 18.90 -36.39 15.87
CA GLN A 6 19.34 -35.79 14.59
C GLN A 6 18.16 -35.44 13.67
N LYS A 7 17.07 -36.19 13.73
CA LYS A 7 15.87 -35.87 12.95
C LYS A 7 15.14 -34.65 13.50
N LEU A 8 15.17 -34.45 14.82
CA LEU A 8 14.55 -33.27 15.47
C LEU A 8 15.32 -31.97 15.16
N PHE A 9 16.67 -32.06 15.06
CA PHE A 9 17.49 -30.91 14.70
C PHE A 9 17.37 -30.50 13.22
N ILE A 10 17.16 -31.46 12.32
CA ILE A 10 17.00 -31.22 10.88
C ILE A 10 15.60 -30.56 10.63
N THR A 11 14.56 -31.03 11.34
CA THR A 11 13.21 -30.46 11.21
C THR A 11 13.12 -29.04 11.82
N ALA A 12 13.88 -28.75 12.89
CA ALA A 12 13.93 -27.39 13.47
C ALA A 12 14.77 -26.43 12.62
N PHE A 13 15.78 -26.91 11.89
CA PHE A 13 16.59 -26.08 11.01
C PHE A 13 15.84 -25.70 9.71
N PHE A 14 14.95 -26.58 9.22
CA PHE A 14 14.08 -26.30 8.08
C PHE A 14 12.92 -25.34 8.44
N LEU A 15 12.51 -25.26 9.70
CA LEU A 15 11.46 -24.33 10.15
C LEU A 15 11.96 -22.89 10.36
N ILE A 16 13.27 -22.69 10.51
CA ILE A 16 13.87 -21.35 10.68
C ILE A 16 14.27 -20.72 9.34
N SER A 17 14.46 -21.52 8.27
CA SER A 17 14.74 -21.01 6.93
C SER A 17 13.49 -20.65 6.10
N LYS A 18 12.30 -20.72 6.70
CA LYS A 18 11.02 -20.45 6.04
C LYS A 18 10.70 -18.95 5.80
N ILE A 19 11.56 -18.03 6.23
CA ILE A 19 11.15 -16.64 6.40
C ILE A 19 11.46 -15.77 5.17
N PHE A 20 12.39 -16.10 4.29
CA PHE A 20 12.82 -15.17 3.22
C PHE A 20 13.44 -15.86 2.00
N ALA A 21 12.79 -16.84 1.40
CA ALA A 21 13.22 -17.26 0.08
C ALA A 21 12.38 -16.48 -0.95
N ASP A 22 12.99 -15.49 -1.59
CA ASP A 22 12.45 -14.91 -2.80
C ASP A 22 12.19 -16.04 -3.81
N CYS A 23 11.05 -16.03 -4.51
CA CYS A 23 10.74 -17.05 -5.50
C CYS A 23 11.90 -17.24 -6.47
N SER A 24 12.61 -16.17 -6.84
CA SER A 24 13.76 -16.21 -7.75
C SER A 24 14.97 -17.00 -7.22
N ASP A 25 15.07 -17.24 -5.92
CA ASP A 25 16.13 -17.98 -5.27
C ASP A 25 15.80 -19.48 -5.12
N LEU A 26 14.58 -19.90 -5.46
CA LEU A 26 14.11 -21.27 -5.31
C LEU A 26 14.49 -22.14 -6.50
N ASP A 27 14.91 -23.37 -6.23
CA ASP A 27 15.03 -24.39 -7.27
C ASP A 27 13.64 -24.97 -7.64
N TYR A 28 13.60 -25.83 -8.68
CA TYR A 28 12.35 -26.40 -9.18
C TYR A 28 11.53 -27.10 -8.09
N SER A 29 12.16 -27.83 -7.19
CA SER A 29 11.46 -28.61 -6.16
C SER A 29 10.94 -27.70 -5.04
N ASP A 30 11.70 -26.68 -4.69
CA ASP A 30 11.31 -25.71 -3.69
C ASP A 30 10.23 -24.77 -4.23
N CYS A 31 10.30 -24.38 -5.50
CA CYS A 31 9.25 -23.61 -6.17
C CYS A 31 7.89 -24.33 -6.17
N LEU A 32 7.88 -25.63 -6.45
CA LEU A 32 6.65 -26.43 -6.38
C LEU A 32 6.13 -26.62 -4.94
N TYR A 33 7.02 -26.58 -3.95
CA TYR A 33 6.62 -26.62 -2.55
C TYR A 33 5.93 -25.32 -2.10
N TRP A 34 6.34 -24.20 -2.66
CA TRP A 34 5.77 -22.86 -2.42
C TRP A 34 4.76 -22.45 -3.49
N SER A 35 4.01 -23.40 -4.03
CA SER A 35 3.08 -23.21 -5.14
C SER A 35 1.87 -22.31 -4.84
N SER A 36 1.69 -21.86 -3.60
CA SER A 36 0.75 -20.80 -3.25
C SER A 36 1.23 -19.39 -3.66
N ASP A 37 2.53 -19.17 -3.66
CA ASP A 37 3.14 -17.86 -3.85
C ASP A 37 4.02 -17.80 -5.09
N CYS A 38 4.55 -18.95 -5.50
CA CYS A 38 5.53 -19.08 -6.57
C CYS A 38 5.04 -20.03 -7.66
N GLU A 39 5.38 -19.75 -8.90
CA GLU A 39 5.19 -20.64 -10.04
C GLU A 39 6.52 -20.86 -10.77
N TRP A 40 6.69 -22.06 -11.32
CA TRP A 40 7.84 -22.38 -12.15
C TRP A 40 7.62 -21.94 -13.58
N ASN A 41 8.46 -21.07 -14.09
CA ASN A 41 8.44 -20.67 -15.49
C ASN A 41 9.27 -21.64 -16.32
N GLU A 42 8.60 -22.44 -17.17
CA GLU A 42 9.22 -23.47 -18.02
C GLU A 42 10.10 -22.88 -19.14
N GLU A 43 9.82 -21.62 -19.56
CA GLU A 43 10.59 -20.99 -20.65
C GLU A 43 11.92 -20.42 -20.16
N THR A 44 11.93 -19.87 -18.95
CA THR A 44 13.13 -19.28 -18.33
C THR A 44 13.85 -20.22 -17.40
N GLU A 45 13.25 -21.37 -17.06
CA GLU A 45 13.74 -22.34 -16.06
C GLU A 45 13.99 -21.66 -14.69
N THR A 46 13.11 -20.75 -14.28
CA THR A 46 13.20 -20.01 -13.01
C THR A 46 11.91 -20.11 -12.23
N CYS A 47 12.00 -20.03 -10.91
CA CYS A 47 10.86 -19.81 -10.04
C CYS A 47 10.53 -18.31 -10.01
N GLN A 48 9.27 -17.97 -10.11
CA GLN A 48 8.79 -16.59 -10.08
C GLN A 48 7.52 -16.50 -9.24
N TYR A 49 7.17 -15.30 -8.79
CA TYR A 49 5.91 -15.09 -8.10
C TYR A 49 4.73 -15.30 -9.04
N ILE A 50 3.63 -15.86 -8.53
CA ILE A 50 2.38 -16.01 -9.29
C ILE A 50 1.94 -14.63 -9.78
N GLY A 51 1.62 -14.53 -11.07
CA GLY A 51 1.29 -13.26 -11.72
C GLY A 51 2.48 -12.52 -12.35
N GLY A 52 3.66 -13.17 -12.45
CA GLY A 52 4.81 -12.65 -13.21
C GLY A 52 5.64 -11.62 -12.47
N GLY A 53 5.70 -11.69 -11.12
CA GLY A 53 6.56 -10.84 -10.31
C GLY A 53 8.04 -11.05 -10.67
N GLY A 54 8.73 -9.95 -11.04
CA GLY A 54 10.16 -9.91 -11.35
C GLY A 54 10.97 -9.26 -10.23
N GLU A 55 12.17 -8.78 -10.57
CA GLU A 55 12.92 -7.90 -9.68
C GLU A 55 12.12 -6.63 -9.37
N ILE A 56 12.25 -6.14 -8.12
CA ILE A 56 11.60 -4.88 -7.74
C ILE A 56 12.22 -3.73 -8.53
N GLU A 57 11.39 -3.01 -9.27
CA GLU A 57 11.79 -1.77 -9.90
C GLU A 57 11.65 -0.64 -8.88
N TYR A 58 12.77 -0.25 -8.30
CA TYR A 58 12.85 0.86 -7.35
C TYR A 58 12.62 2.21 -8.02
N GLY A 59 12.16 3.17 -7.23
CA GLY A 59 12.01 4.57 -7.62
C GLY A 59 13.35 5.29 -7.84
N PRO A 60 13.30 6.59 -8.18
CA PRO A 60 14.48 7.35 -8.59
C PRO A 60 15.43 7.75 -7.45
N TYR A 61 15.06 7.52 -6.18
CA TYR A 61 15.85 7.98 -5.04
C TYR A 61 16.60 6.83 -4.38
N GLU A 62 17.88 7.06 -4.06
CA GLU A 62 18.60 6.25 -3.09
C GLU A 62 17.94 6.43 -1.71
N PHE A 63 17.95 5.40 -0.89
CA PHE A 63 17.36 5.43 0.45
C PHE A 63 18.33 4.86 1.49
N THR A 64 18.03 5.14 2.75
CA THR A 64 18.73 4.62 3.92
C THR A 64 17.71 4.42 5.04
N SER A 65 18.13 3.88 6.18
CA SER A 65 17.26 3.67 7.33
C SER A 65 17.91 4.13 8.63
N ILE A 66 17.09 4.31 9.65
CA ILE A 66 17.43 4.42 11.07
C ILE A 66 16.51 3.52 11.87
N SER A 67 16.98 3.10 13.04
CA SER A 67 16.25 2.27 14.00
C SER A 67 16.16 2.92 15.39
N GLN A 68 15.52 2.27 16.32
CA GLN A 68 15.49 2.74 17.71
C GLN A 68 16.90 2.91 18.30
N SER A 69 17.88 2.11 17.86
CA SER A 69 19.28 2.24 18.31
C SER A 69 19.91 3.58 17.93
N ASP A 70 19.35 4.33 16.98
CA ASP A 70 19.77 5.68 16.57
C ASP A 70 19.11 6.79 17.40
N GLY A 71 18.44 6.42 18.49
CA GLY A 71 17.83 7.33 19.45
C GLY A 71 16.43 7.80 19.06
N MET A 72 15.70 7.03 18.29
CA MET A 72 14.26 7.22 18.09
C MET A 72 13.52 6.96 19.41
N ARG A 73 12.29 7.47 19.50
CA ARG A 73 11.41 7.22 20.65
C ARG A 73 11.11 5.73 20.78
N ASP A 74 11.16 5.21 21.99
CA ASP A 74 10.60 3.90 22.35
C ASP A 74 9.09 4.04 22.51
N GLY A 75 8.30 3.50 21.58
CA GLY A 75 6.86 3.41 21.72
C GLY A 75 6.47 2.39 22.79
N SER A 76 5.37 2.66 23.50
CA SER A 76 4.90 1.74 24.54
C SER A 76 4.07 0.57 24.01
N LEU A 77 3.56 0.69 22.78
CA LEU A 77 2.64 -0.27 22.19
C LEU A 77 3.30 -1.18 21.14
N TYR A 78 4.58 -1.02 20.84
CA TYR A 78 5.33 -1.87 19.92
C TYR A 78 6.75 -2.15 20.46
N LEU A 79 7.40 -3.16 19.91
CA LEU A 79 8.70 -3.64 20.37
C LEU A 79 9.87 -2.90 19.70
N ASP A 80 9.82 -2.79 18.36
CA ASP A 80 10.90 -2.17 17.56
C ASP A 80 10.34 -1.57 16.28
N THR A 81 11.15 -0.73 15.60
CA THR A 81 10.82 -0.11 14.32
C THR A 81 12.09 0.19 13.54
N GLU A 82 12.01 0.04 12.23
CA GLU A 82 12.99 0.55 11.29
C GLU A 82 12.32 1.55 10.35
N LEU A 83 12.92 2.72 10.19
CA LEU A 83 12.39 3.84 9.43
C LEU A 83 13.28 4.08 8.20
N TYR A 84 12.74 3.80 7.03
CA TYR A 84 13.37 3.99 5.73
C TYR A 84 13.00 5.36 5.15
N PHE A 85 13.94 6.06 4.52
CA PHE A 85 13.70 7.37 3.93
C PHE A 85 14.64 7.66 2.77
N PRO A 86 14.22 8.49 1.80
CA PRO A 86 15.03 8.82 0.63
C PRO A 86 16.18 9.76 1.00
N ILE A 87 17.29 9.61 0.27
CA ILE A 87 18.44 10.52 0.36
C ILE A 87 18.27 11.64 -0.68
N ASN A 88 18.50 12.90 -0.25
CA ASN A 88 18.44 14.08 -1.13
C ASN A 88 17.09 14.31 -1.85
N TYR A 89 15.97 13.94 -1.20
CA TYR A 89 14.66 14.26 -1.74
C TYR A 89 14.39 15.78 -1.72
N PRO A 90 13.87 16.37 -2.81
CA PRO A 90 13.76 17.84 -2.92
C PRO A 90 12.52 18.43 -2.24
N GLY A 91 11.57 17.60 -1.79
CA GLY A 91 10.28 18.00 -1.22
C GLY A 91 10.17 17.72 0.28
N MET A 92 8.99 18.00 0.83
CA MET A 92 8.61 17.55 2.18
C MET A 92 8.18 16.08 2.12
N LEU A 93 8.76 15.27 2.99
CA LEU A 93 8.53 13.84 3.05
C LEU A 93 7.15 13.55 3.67
N LYS A 94 6.39 12.67 3.06
CA LYS A 94 5.14 12.10 3.60
C LYS A 94 5.44 10.75 4.20
N SER A 95 4.62 10.30 5.15
CA SER A 95 4.98 9.16 5.99
C SER A 95 3.97 8.03 5.94
N ILE A 96 4.48 6.81 5.95
CA ILE A 96 3.71 5.58 5.89
C ILE A 96 4.19 4.65 7.00
N VAL A 97 3.27 4.06 7.75
CA VAL A 97 3.56 3.00 8.72
C VAL A 97 3.10 1.67 8.15
N LEU A 98 3.95 0.65 8.23
CA LEU A 98 3.72 -0.67 7.64
C LEU A 98 3.65 -1.74 8.73
N GLY A 99 2.54 -2.48 8.76
CA GLY A 99 2.33 -3.60 9.69
C GLY A 99 2.35 -4.95 8.97
N ALA A 100 3.11 -5.88 9.55
CA ALA A 100 3.24 -7.25 9.06
C ALA A 100 2.05 -8.15 9.46
N GLY A 101 1.96 -9.36 8.89
CA GLY A 101 0.95 -10.37 9.18
C GLY A 101 1.06 -10.98 10.58
N HIS A 102 0.22 -11.99 10.83
CA HIS A 102 0.23 -12.76 12.07
C HIS A 102 1.52 -13.56 12.22
N GLY A 103 2.23 -13.34 13.32
CA GLY A 103 3.48 -14.04 13.64
C GLY A 103 4.72 -13.48 12.95
N ASP A 104 4.57 -12.50 12.06
CA ASP A 104 5.67 -11.89 11.32
C ASP A 104 6.26 -10.67 12.04
N SER A 105 7.53 -10.38 11.71
CA SER A 105 8.23 -9.17 12.13
C SER A 105 8.11 -8.04 11.10
N GLY A 106 8.49 -6.84 11.47
CA GLY A 106 8.58 -5.69 10.57
C GLY A 106 9.50 -5.92 9.38
N GLU A 107 10.49 -6.81 9.50
CA GLU A 107 11.40 -7.18 8.42
C GLU A 107 10.67 -7.78 7.20
N SER A 108 9.54 -8.48 7.41
CA SER A 108 8.72 -9.00 6.30
C SER A 108 8.14 -7.92 5.40
N MET A 109 8.07 -6.67 5.88
CA MET A 109 7.62 -5.50 5.12
C MET A 109 8.78 -4.73 4.46
N TYR A 110 10.03 -5.24 4.55
CA TYR A 110 11.23 -4.57 4.01
C TYR A 110 11.09 -4.17 2.53
N TYR A 111 10.59 -5.06 1.69
CA TYR A 111 10.47 -4.79 0.25
C TYR A 111 9.47 -3.65 -0.04
N TRP A 112 8.37 -3.58 0.71
CA TRP A 112 7.46 -2.46 0.62
C TRP A 112 8.07 -1.17 1.17
N ALA A 113 8.71 -1.22 2.34
CA ALA A 113 9.30 -0.05 2.97
C ALA A 113 10.43 0.55 2.13
N SER A 114 11.34 -0.28 1.63
CA SER A 114 12.45 0.14 0.76
C SER A 114 11.97 0.70 -0.57
N LEU A 115 10.95 0.07 -1.18
CA LEU A 115 10.30 0.58 -2.39
C LEU A 115 9.72 1.98 -2.15
N LEU A 116 8.90 2.15 -1.11
CA LEU A 116 8.26 3.43 -0.79
C LEU A 116 9.30 4.53 -0.52
N ALA A 117 10.37 4.20 0.19
CA ALA A 117 11.47 5.13 0.41
C ALA A 117 12.13 5.55 -0.92
N SER A 118 12.31 4.63 -1.85
CA SER A 118 12.87 4.94 -3.17
C SER A 118 11.96 5.84 -4.04
N TYR A 119 10.67 5.90 -3.72
CA TYR A 119 9.68 6.78 -4.36
C TYR A 119 9.47 8.11 -3.62
N GLY A 120 10.22 8.39 -2.55
CA GLY A 120 10.20 9.69 -1.88
C GLY A 120 9.34 9.75 -0.61
N PHE A 121 8.96 8.61 -0.05
CA PHE A 121 8.22 8.54 1.21
C PHE A 121 9.14 8.19 2.39
N ILE A 122 8.71 8.50 3.60
CA ILE A 122 9.18 7.85 4.81
C ILE A 122 8.33 6.60 5.00
N ALA A 123 8.96 5.46 5.24
CA ALA A 123 8.30 4.19 5.46
C ALA A 123 8.83 3.54 6.75
N ALA A 124 7.99 3.42 7.77
CA ALA A 124 8.35 2.83 9.05
C ALA A 124 7.70 1.45 9.21
N THR A 125 8.51 0.40 9.37
CA THR A 125 8.04 -0.94 9.70
C THR A 125 7.88 -1.08 11.21
N ILE A 126 6.99 -1.97 11.67
CA ILE A 126 6.70 -2.18 13.07
C ILE A 126 6.92 -3.63 13.48
N ASP A 127 7.62 -3.83 14.61
CA ASP A 127 7.61 -5.09 15.34
C ASP A 127 6.61 -4.98 16.48
N PHE A 128 5.60 -5.84 16.48
CA PHE A 128 4.60 -5.89 17.53
C PHE A 128 5.15 -6.52 18.80
N ASN A 129 4.66 -6.11 19.98
CA ASN A 129 5.09 -6.68 21.27
C ASN A 129 4.78 -8.19 21.36
N ASP A 130 3.65 -8.62 20.83
CA ASP A 130 3.28 -10.03 20.71
C ASP A 130 2.64 -10.29 19.33
N PRO A 131 3.45 -10.60 18.32
CA PRO A 131 2.97 -10.76 16.94
C PRO A 131 2.00 -11.94 16.76
N ILE A 132 1.85 -12.80 17.76
CA ILE A 132 0.96 -13.98 17.72
C ILE A 132 -0.38 -13.68 18.40
N ASN A 133 -0.38 -13.00 19.55
CA ASN A 133 -1.58 -12.87 20.38
C ASN A 133 -2.22 -11.48 20.36
N GLU A 134 -1.54 -10.46 19.82
CA GLU A 134 -2.15 -9.14 19.67
C GLU A 134 -3.29 -9.17 18.65
N SER A 135 -4.40 -8.58 19.02
CA SER A 135 -5.59 -8.44 18.17
C SER A 135 -5.39 -7.38 17.07
N HIS A 136 -6.31 -7.35 16.11
CA HIS A 136 -6.40 -6.27 15.13
C HIS A 136 -6.41 -4.89 15.81
N TYR A 137 -7.23 -4.71 16.85
CA TYR A 137 -7.32 -3.47 17.60
C TYR A 137 -5.99 -3.06 18.25
N GLN A 138 -5.32 -4.00 18.93
CA GLN A 138 -4.02 -3.72 19.57
C GLN A 138 -2.95 -3.35 18.54
N ARG A 139 -2.91 -4.06 17.41
CA ARG A 139 -2.02 -3.74 16.28
C ARG A 139 -2.33 -2.36 15.69
N GLY A 140 -3.60 -2.02 15.51
CA GLY A 140 -4.03 -0.70 15.06
C GLY A 140 -3.54 0.42 15.97
N LEU A 141 -3.71 0.26 17.29
CA LEU A 141 -3.19 1.21 18.28
C LEU A 141 -1.67 1.29 18.28
N ALA A 142 -0.96 0.17 18.08
CA ALA A 142 0.49 0.16 18.01
C ALA A 142 0.98 0.91 16.75
N MET A 143 0.32 0.76 15.62
CA MET A 143 0.65 1.51 14.40
C MET A 143 0.39 3.01 14.56
N LEU A 144 -0.68 3.43 15.24
CA LEU A 144 -0.91 4.83 15.58
C LEU A 144 0.14 5.37 16.57
N ASP A 145 0.61 4.57 17.54
CA ASP A 145 1.73 4.97 18.43
C ASP A 145 3.03 5.14 17.64
N LEU A 146 3.27 4.31 16.62
CA LEU A 146 4.42 4.48 15.74
C LEU A 146 4.30 5.74 14.85
N VAL A 147 3.10 6.12 14.39
CA VAL A 147 2.89 7.42 13.73
C VAL A 147 3.40 8.57 14.60
N GLU A 148 3.09 8.56 15.89
CA GLU A 148 3.60 9.58 16.84
C GLU A 148 5.13 9.53 16.96
N THR A 149 5.75 8.36 16.91
CA THR A 149 7.22 8.24 16.91
C THR A 149 7.82 8.86 15.64
N VAL A 150 7.26 8.53 14.49
CA VAL A 150 7.69 9.10 13.20
C VAL A 150 7.56 10.62 13.20
N LYS A 151 6.45 11.17 13.70
CA LYS A 151 6.26 12.63 13.84
C LYS A 151 7.34 13.28 14.72
N GLN A 152 7.77 12.62 15.80
CA GLN A 152 8.80 13.14 16.68
C GLN A 152 10.17 13.22 16.03
N GLU A 153 10.48 12.37 15.04
CA GLU A 153 11.72 12.44 14.28
C GLU A 153 11.88 13.78 13.53
N ASN A 154 10.78 14.39 13.10
CA ASN A 154 10.80 15.72 12.49
C ASN A 154 11.30 16.83 13.45
N SER A 155 11.20 16.64 14.74
CA SER A 155 11.62 17.60 15.78
C SER A 155 12.87 17.19 16.55
N ARG A 156 13.35 15.95 16.40
CA ARG A 156 14.58 15.45 17.01
C ARG A 156 15.79 15.98 16.25
N SER A 157 16.54 16.92 16.85
CA SER A 157 17.65 17.63 16.18
C SER A 157 18.81 16.74 15.71
N SER A 158 18.94 15.52 16.23
CA SER A 158 19.92 14.52 15.78
C SER A 158 19.37 13.58 14.71
N SER A 159 18.09 13.67 14.36
CA SER A 159 17.47 12.86 13.31
C SER A 159 17.93 13.30 11.92
N PRO A 160 18.26 12.37 11.02
CA PRO A 160 18.59 12.72 9.64
C PRO A 160 17.42 13.33 8.85
N ILE A 161 16.18 13.16 9.35
CA ILE A 161 14.95 13.72 8.74
C ILE A 161 14.42 14.95 9.50
N PHE A 162 15.22 15.54 10.41
CA PHE A 162 14.84 16.72 11.16
C PHE A 162 14.40 17.87 10.24
N GLY A 163 13.15 18.32 10.40
CA GLY A 163 12.57 19.42 9.63
C GLY A 163 12.26 19.11 8.16
N LEU A 164 12.31 17.82 7.75
CA LEU A 164 12.09 17.42 6.36
C LEU A 164 10.71 16.78 6.12
N MET A 165 9.90 16.56 7.17
CA MET A 165 8.64 15.85 7.11
C MET A 165 7.45 16.80 7.11
N ASP A 166 6.44 16.47 6.31
CA ASP A 166 5.08 16.97 6.48
C ASP A 166 4.36 16.13 7.54
N THR A 167 4.17 16.69 8.71
CA THR A 167 3.58 15.98 9.86
C THR A 167 2.04 15.92 9.82
N SER A 168 1.41 16.38 8.75
CA SER A 168 -0.03 16.32 8.55
C SER A 168 -0.47 15.27 7.52
N LYS A 169 0.45 14.54 6.91
CA LYS A 169 0.19 13.60 5.82
C LYS A 169 0.72 12.20 6.15
N PHE A 170 -0.19 11.29 6.51
CA PHE A 170 0.12 9.91 6.90
C PHE A 170 -0.77 8.89 6.19
N ALA A 171 -0.21 7.71 5.95
CA ALA A 171 -0.96 6.53 5.55
C ALA A 171 -0.52 5.29 6.36
N LEU A 172 -1.39 4.30 6.42
CA LEU A 172 -1.05 2.97 6.94
C LEU A 172 -1.13 1.93 5.82
N ILE A 173 -0.20 1.00 5.85
CA ILE A 173 -0.23 -0.22 5.01
C ILE A 173 -0.20 -1.42 5.95
N GLY A 174 -1.12 -2.35 5.79
CA GLY A 174 -1.14 -3.57 6.59
C GLY A 174 -1.26 -4.81 5.72
N SER A 175 -0.48 -5.85 6.06
CA SER A 175 -0.57 -7.16 5.42
C SER A 175 -1.36 -8.11 6.32
N SER A 176 -2.21 -8.96 5.72
CA SER A 176 -2.95 -10.02 6.42
C SER A 176 -3.70 -9.47 7.64
N MET A 177 -3.37 -9.94 8.85
CA MET A 177 -3.95 -9.47 10.11
C MET A 177 -3.77 -7.96 10.31
N SER A 178 -2.63 -7.39 9.94
CA SER A 178 -2.45 -5.94 9.98
C SER A 178 -3.25 -5.22 8.90
N GLY A 179 -3.61 -5.88 7.79
CA GLY A 179 -4.56 -5.37 6.80
C GLY A 179 -5.95 -5.10 7.39
N GLY A 180 -6.41 -5.96 8.32
CA GLY A 180 -7.59 -5.68 9.13
C GLY A 180 -7.35 -4.65 10.24
N ALA A 181 -6.17 -4.68 10.87
CA ALA A 181 -5.82 -3.78 11.96
C ALA A 181 -5.78 -2.29 11.56
N ILE A 182 -5.37 -1.97 10.33
CA ILE A 182 -5.37 -0.58 9.85
C ILE A 182 -6.78 -0.03 9.68
N ILE A 183 -7.78 -0.88 9.45
CA ILE A 183 -9.19 -0.48 9.41
C ILE A 183 -9.63 -0.05 10.81
N GLU A 184 -9.31 -0.84 11.84
CA GLU A 184 -9.57 -0.46 13.22
C GLU A 184 -8.76 0.78 13.66
N ALA A 185 -7.54 0.93 13.16
CA ALA A 185 -6.74 2.12 13.39
C ALA A 185 -7.42 3.37 12.81
N ALA A 186 -7.93 3.31 11.58
CA ALA A 186 -8.63 4.40 10.94
C ALA A 186 -9.93 4.81 11.69
N ILE A 187 -10.71 3.83 12.16
CA ILE A 187 -11.89 4.08 13.00
C ILE A 187 -11.48 4.72 14.35
N SER A 188 -10.32 4.33 14.90
CA SER A 188 -9.80 4.80 16.19
C SER A 188 -9.02 6.11 16.08
N ASP A 189 -8.74 6.60 14.87
CA ASP A 189 -8.00 7.84 14.60
C ASP A 189 -8.82 9.08 14.92
N SER A 190 -8.96 9.35 16.22
CA SER A 190 -9.71 10.52 16.71
C SER A 190 -9.09 11.88 16.34
N LEU A 191 -7.89 11.89 15.77
CA LEU A 191 -7.18 13.11 15.36
C LEU A 191 -7.27 13.35 13.85
N GLU A 192 -7.88 12.43 13.10
CA GLU A 192 -8.04 12.51 11.64
C GLU A 192 -6.70 12.78 10.93
N ILE A 193 -5.64 12.04 11.34
CA ILE A 193 -4.28 12.22 10.79
C ILE A 193 -3.99 11.30 9.61
N LEU A 194 -4.86 10.32 9.36
CA LEU A 194 -4.70 9.35 8.28
C LEU A 194 -5.40 9.83 7.01
N ASP A 195 -4.64 10.08 5.96
CA ASP A 195 -5.17 10.49 4.65
C ASP A 195 -5.58 9.30 3.78
N ALA A 196 -4.98 8.12 4.01
CA ALA A 196 -5.29 6.89 3.28
C ALA A 196 -4.83 5.63 4.03
N ILE A 197 -5.48 4.50 3.73
CA ILE A 197 -5.03 3.18 4.16
C ILE A 197 -4.96 2.22 2.98
N ILE A 198 -4.05 1.22 3.07
CA ILE A 198 -3.87 0.18 2.06
C ILE A 198 -3.81 -1.18 2.75
N SER A 199 -4.78 -2.03 2.46
CA SER A 199 -4.88 -3.39 2.98
C SER A 199 -4.35 -4.39 1.95
N LEU A 200 -3.30 -5.13 2.31
CA LEU A 200 -2.68 -6.17 1.49
C LEU A 200 -3.10 -7.54 2.00
N ASN A 201 -3.86 -8.29 1.21
CA ASN A 201 -4.42 -9.59 1.61
C ASN A 201 -5.07 -9.54 3.02
N PRO A 202 -5.99 -8.61 3.29
CA PRO A 202 -6.50 -8.38 4.64
C PRO A 202 -7.32 -9.56 5.17
N THR A 203 -7.22 -9.79 6.48
CA THR A 203 -8.09 -10.70 7.23
C THR A 203 -8.80 -9.94 8.34
N VAL A 204 -10.11 -10.16 8.48
CA VAL A 204 -10.94 -9.57 9.55
C VAL A 204 -11.79 -10.65 10.18
N ILE A 205 -11.85 -10.69 11.52
CA ILE A 205 -12.66 -11.65 12.30
C ILE A 205 -13.84 -10.92 12.92
N PHE A 206 -15.04 -11.43 12.68
CA PHE A 206 -16.27 -10.79 13.17
C PHE A 206 -16.91 -11.48 14.39
N GLU A 207 -16.84 -12.80 14.51
CA GLU A 207 -17.62 -13.53 15.52
C GLU A 207 -16.75 -14.24 16.56
N ASP A 208 -15.59 -14.73 16.20
CA ASP A 208 -14.71 -15.44 17.13
C ASP A 208 -13.40 -14.66 17.33
N CYS A 209 -13.34 -13.99 18.48
CA CYS A 209 -12.12 -13.31 18.89
C CYS A 209 -11.06 -14.29 19.39
N GLY A 210 -10.88 -15.44 18.75
CA GLY A 210 -9.92 -16.45 19.18
C GLY A 210 -8.48 -15.93 19.31
N LEU A 211 -8.07 -15.01 18.43
CA LEU A 211 -6.79 -14.30 18.54
C LEU A 211 -6.74 -13.26 19.68
N CYS A 212 -7.90 -12.94 20.23
CA CYS A 212 -8.06 -12.06 21.37
C CYS A 212 -8.21 -12.82 22.69
N ALA A 213 -8.05 -14.13 22.71
CA ALA A 213 -8.39 -14.97 23.85
C ALA A 213 -7.72 -14.51 25.14
N GLY A 214 -8.54 -14.10 26.11
CA GLY A 214 -8.09 -13.68 27.44
C GLY A 214 -7.71 -12.20 27.58
N SER A 215 -7.82 -11.37 26.56
CA SER A 215 -7.60 -9.92 26.65
C SER A 215 -8.92 -9.17 26.82
N ALA A 216 -9.03 -8.40 27.92
CA ALA A 216 -10.19 -7.51 28.14
C ALA A 216 -10.22 -6.30 27.20
N TYR A 217 -9.16 -6.10 26.42
CA TYR A 217 -8.99 -4.96 25.51
C TYR A 217 -9.11 -5.36 24.04
N CYS A 218 -9.39 -6.63 23.78
CA CYS A 218 -9.51 -7.11 22.43
C CYS A 218 -10.95 -6.91 21.94
N ILE A 219 -11.12 -6.01 21.00
CA ILE A 219 -12.37 -5.80 20.28
C ILE A 219 -12.21 -6.46 18.93
N CYS A 220 -13.09 -7.38 18.60
CA CYS A 220 -13.17 -7.89 17.24
C CYS A 220 -13.91 -6.86 16.38
N LEU A 221 -13.40 -6.58 15.21
CA LEU A 221 -14.10 -5.77 14.25
C LEU A 221 -15.39 -6.49 13.81
N VAL A 222 -16.52 -5.88 14.00
CA VAL A 222 -17.83 -6.38 13.54
C VAL A 222 -18.30 -5.56 12.35
N PRO A 223 -19.18 -6.09 11.48
CA PRO A 223 -19.59 -5.38 10.26
C PRO A 223 -20.11 -3.95 10.51
N GLU A 224 -20.77 -3.74 11.66
CA GLU A 224 -21.28 -2.44 12.04
C GLU A 224 -20.17 -1.39 12.23
N PHE A 225 -18.98 -1.79 12.67
CA PHE A 225 -17.86 -0.86 12.83
C PHE A 225 -17.24 -0.47 11.50
N LEU A 226 -17.30 -1.30 10.47
CA LEU A 226 -16.87 -0.92 9.12
C LEU A 226 -17.66 0.29 8.59
N GLN A 227 -18.90 0.48 9.04
CA GLN A 227 -19.73 1.62 8.66
C GLN A 227 -19.25 2.95 9.28
N GLU A 228 -18.34 2.92 10.24
CA GLU A 228 -17.73 4.09 10.86
C GLU A 228 -16.40 4.49 10.20
N GLN A 229 -15.87 3.64 9.32
CA GLN A 229 -14.61 3.88 8.61
C GLN A 229 -14.85 4.81 7.42
N ASP A 230 -14.20 5.97 7.39
CA ASP A 230 -14.35 7.00 6.35
C ASP A 230 -13.03 7.36 5.64
N THR A 231 -11.89 6.92 6.17
CA THR A 231 -10.58 7.09 5.53
C THR A 231 -10.52 6.30 4.20
N PRO A 232 -10.06 6.91 3.09
CA PRO A 232 -9.93 6.22 1.81
C PRO A 232 -9.14 4.93 1.89
N ILE A 233 -9.68 3.83 1.34
CA ILE A 233 -9.09 2.50 1.43
C ILE A 233 -8.84 1.87 0.05
N LEU A 234 -7.59 1.40 -0.16
CA LEU A 234 -7.23 0.48 -1.23
C LEU A 234 -7.07 -0.93 -0.66
N ILE A 235 -7.81 -1.89 -1.20
CA ILE A 235 -7.72 -3.31 -0.85
C ILE A 235 -7.09 -4.06 -2.00
N ILE A 236 -6.04 -4.83 -1.73
CA ILE A 236 -5.42 -5.76 -2.69
C ILE A 236 -5.51 -7.15 -2.09
N SER A 237 -6.15 -8.08 -2.80
CA SER A 237 -6.39 -9.45 -2.32
C SER A 237 -6.17 -10.46 -3.44
N GLY A 238 -6.10 -11.75 -3.11
CA GLY A 238 -6.01 -12.84 -4.08
C GLY A 238 -7.36 -13.54 -4.27
N GLU A 239 -7.66 -13.96 -5.49
CA GLU A 239 -8.89 -14.69 -5.83
C GLU A 239 -9.04 -16.02 -5.06
N ASN A 240 -7.92 -16.69 -4.74
CA ASN A 240 -7.92 -18.03 -4.12
C ASN A 240 -7.62 -18.01 -2.61
N GLU A 241 -7.58 -16.85 -1.96
CA GLU A 241 -7.22 -16.74 -0.54
C GLU A 241 -8.09 -17.62 0.37
N ALA A 242 -9.40 -17.62 0.17
CA ALA A 242 -10.34 -18.38 1.00
C ALA A 242 -10.05 -19.89 0.98
N ASP A 243 -9.73 -20.43 -0.21
CA ASP A 243 -9.43 -21.84 -0.39
C ASP A 243 -8.04 -22.19 0.18
N GLU A 244 -7.08 -21.28 0.08
CA GLU A 244 -5.70 -21.49 0.53
C GLU A 244 -5.59 -21.53 2.05
N ILE A 245 -6.10 -20.50 2.73
CA ILE A 245 -5.92 -20.39 4.19
C ILE A 245 -7.09 -20.97 5.00
N GLY A 246 -8.20 -21.32 4.36
CA GLY A 246 -9.37 -21.86 5.04
C GLY A 246 -9.93 -20.93 6.12
N TYR A 247 -9.83 -19.62 5.90
CA TYR A 247 -10.21 -18.60 6.86
C TYR A 247 -11.74 -18.41 6.89
N GLU A 248 -12.34 -18.45 8.08
CA GLU A 248 -13.80 -18.32 8.26
C GLU A 248 -14.26 -16.85 8.45
N GLY A 249 -13.32 -15.88 8.50
CA GLY A 249 -13.62 -14.45 8.58
C GLY A 249 -13.79 -13.80 7.21
N MET A 250 -13.80 -12.47 7.19
CA MET A 250 -13.87 -11.69 5.95
C MET A 250 -12.50 -11.51 5.32
N LEU A 251 -12.45 -11.64 4.02
CA LEU A 251 -11.31 -11.36 3.15
C LEU A 251 -11.62 -10.19 2.21
N GLY A 252 -10.70 -9.87 1.34
CA GLY A 252 -10.70 -8.66 0.53
C GLY A 252 -12.05 -8.22 -0.04
N MET A 253 -12.75 -9.11 -0.80
CA MET A 253 -14.04 -8.76 -1.41
C MET A 253 -15.14 -8.52 -0.37
N ASP A 254 -15.21 -9.34 0.66
CA ASP A 254 -16.21 -9.17 1.73
C ASP A 254 -16.00 -7.84 2.46
N ILE A 255 -14.75 -7.52 2.77
CA ILE A 255 -14.36 -6.26 3.40
C ILE A 255 -14.75 -5.07 2.50
N TYR A 256 -14.50 -5.16 1.19
CA TYR A 256 -14.89 -4.12 0.24
C TYR A 256 -16.41 -3.90 0.20
N LEU A 257 -17.18 -4.97 0.16
CA LEU A 257 -18.65 -4.90 0.07
C LEU A 257 -19.30 -4.35 1.34
N ASP A 258 -18.70 -4.64 2.51
CA ASP A 258 -19.24 -4.19 3.80
C ASP A 258 -18.81 -2.76 4.17
N HIS A 259 -17.79 -2.19 3.53
CA HIS A 259 -17.49 -0.76 3.67
C HIS A 259 -18.62 0.09 3.08
N PRO A 260 -18.98 1.22 3.73
CA PRO A 260 -20.05 2.08 3.25
C PRO A 260 -19.70 2.72 1.89
N ASP A 261 -20.73 3.07 1.11
CA ASP A 261 -20.53 3.77 -0.17
C ASP A 261 -20.05 5.22 0.02
N SER A 262 -20.14 5.76 1.24
CA SER A 262 -19.59 7.07 1.60
C SER A 262 -18.07 7.07 1.73
N THR A 263 -17.47 5.92 2.02
CA THR A 263 -16.01 5.76 2.07
C THR A 263 -15.47 5.58 0.67
N THR A 264 -14.46 6.35 0.29
CA THR A 264 -13.75 6.09 -0.96
C THR A 264 -12.99 4.78 -0.86
N LYS A 265 -13.39 3.82 -1.69
CA LYS A 265 -12.87 2.45 -1.63
C LYS A 265 -12.53 1.91 -3.01
N MET A 266 -11.46 1.13 -3.06
CA MET A 266 -11.02 0.42 -4.25
C MET A 266 -10.59 -0.99 -3.88
N ILE A 267 -10.99 -1.99 -4.68
CA ILE A 267 -10.45 -3.35 -4.59
C ILE A 267 -9.82 -3.76 -5.91
N TYR A 268 -8.65 -4.36 -5.79
CA TYR A 268 -7.94 -5.07 -6.83
C TYR A 268 -7.74 -6.51 -6.38
N GLU A 269 -8.54 -7.42 -6.91
CA GLU A 269 -8.42 -8.85 -6.66
C GLU A 269 -7.55 -9.50 -7.73
N ILE A 270 -6.43 -10.08 -7.32
CA ILE A 270 -5.40 -10.65 -8.21
C ILE A 270 -5.92 -11.99 -8.74
N LEU A 271 -5.95 -12.14 -10.06
CA LEU A 271 -6.35 -13.37 -10.73
C LEU A 271 -5.44 -14.54 -10.31
N ALA A 272 -6.04 -15.63 -9.84
CA ALA A 272 -5.38 -16.80 -9.29
C ALA A 272 -4.45 -16.54 -8.11
N GLY A 273 -4.46 -15.33 -7.53
CA GLY A 273 -3.62 -14.97 -6.38
C GLY A 273 -4.06 -15.67 -5.10
N GLY A 274 -3.08 -16.02 -4.25
CA GLY A 274 -3.26 -16.52 -2.90
C GLY A 274 -3.11 -15.44 -1.83
N HIS A 275 -2.99 -15.86 -0.58
CA HIS A 275 -2.95 -14.96 0.58
C HIS A 275 -1.67 -14.09 0.66
N SER A 276 -0.61 -14.44 -0.04
CA SER A 276 0.65 -13.67 -0.09
C SER A 276 0.89 -12.99 -1.44
N SER A 277 -0.15 -12.85 -2.29
CA SER A 277 0.01 -12.34 -3.65
C SER A 277 0.13 -10.82 -3.77
N ALA A 278 -0.19 -10.05 -2.71
CA ALA A 278 -0.12 -8.59 -2.72
C ALA A 278 1.31 -8.09 -2.47
N ILE A 279 2.22 -8.30 -3.42
CA ILE A 279 3.66 -8.03 -3.30
C ILE A 279 4.15 -6.93 -4.25
N PRO A 280 5.22 -6.19 -3.88
CA PRO A 280 5.74 -5.08 -4.69
C PRO A 280 6.47 -5.51 -5.98
N GLN A 281 6.82 -6.79 -6.11
CA GLN A 281 7.41 -7.37 -7.31
C GLN A 281 6.45 -7.33 -8.52
N ILE A 282 5.15 -7.37 -8.28
CA ILE A 282 4.13 -7.27 -9.33
C ILE A 282 3.92 -5.80 -9.69
N GLU A 283 4.25 -5.44 -10.94
CA GLU A 283 4.24 -4.05 -11.43
C GLU A 283 2.86 -3.37 -11.25
N SER A 284 1.78 -4.06 -11.58
CA SER A 284 0.42 -3.52 -11.47
C SER A 284 0.02 -3.21 -10.03
N ILE A 285 0.45 -4.04 -9.06
CA ILE A 285 0.23 -3.83 -7.63
C ILE A 285 1.06 -2.64 -7.15
N ARG A 286 2.36 -2.64 -7.47
CA ARG A 286 3.29 -1.55 -7.16
C ARG A 286 2.75 -0.21 -7.66
N ALA A 287 2.33 -0.16 -8.93
CA ALA A 287 1.78 1.05 -9.53
C ALA A 287 0.51 1.53 -8.83
N LYS A 288 -0.42 0.63 -8.46
CA LYS A 288 -1.64 1.00 -7.72
C LYS A 288 -1.32 1.58 -6.35
N VAL A 289 -0.43 0.94 -5.59
CA VAL A 289 -0.02 1.41 -4.27
C VAL A 289 0.64 2.78 -4.35
N ILE A 290 1.62 2.95 -5.23
CA ILE A 290 2.34 4.23 -5.40
C ILE A 290 1.38 5.34 -5.87
N ASN A 291 0.49 5.07 -6.83
CA ASN A 291 -0.46 6.08 -7.32
C ASN A 291 -1.49 6.44 -6.25
N TRP A 292 -1.98 5.48 -5.44
CA TRP A 292 -2.88 5.75 -4.32
C TRP A 292 -2.24 6.69 -3.31
N LEU A 293 -0.99 6.42 -2.93
CA LEU A 293 -0.23 7.26 -2.01
C LEU A 293 0.10 8.64 -2.60
N ASN A 294 0.45 8.72 -3.88
CA ASN A 294 0.69 10.00 -4.55
C ASN A 294 -0.58 10.86 -4.58
N TYR A 295 -1.73 10.24 -4.87
CA TYR A 295 -3.00 10.97 -4.91
C TYR A 295 -3.35 11.56 -3.54
N TYR A 296 -3.31 10.75 -2.46
CA TYR A 296 -3.76 11.18 -1.14
C TYR A 296 -2.71 11.92 -0.33
N LEU A 297 -1.45 11.52 -0.41
CA LEU A 297 -0.40 12.14 0.40
C LEU A 297 0.30 13.31 -0.32
N ASN A 298 0.50 13.21 -1.63
CA ASN A 298 1.20 14.23 -2.41
C ASN A 298 0.25 15.18 -3.16
N ASP A 299 -1.07 14.99 -3.02
CA ASP A 299 -2.12 15.75 -3.73
C ASP A 299 -1.87 15.75 -5.26
N ASP A 300 -1.39 14.60 -5.81
CA ASP A 300 -1.07 14.45 -7.22
C ASP A 300 -2.27 13.93 -8.03
N ASP A 301 -3.09 14.84 -8.53
CA ASP A 301 -4.26 14.52 -9.34
C ASP A 301 -3.91 13.91 -10.71
N THR A 302 -2.65 14.02 -11.15
CA THR A 302 -2.23 13.51 -12.48
C THR A 302 -2.26 11.99 -12.57
N VAL A 303 -2.18 11.29 -11.43
CA VAL A 303 -2.24 9.82 -11.36
C VAL A 303 -3.67 9.26 -11.38
N CYS A 304 -4.67 10.13 -11.32
CA CYS A 304 -6.07 9.73 -11.16
C CYS A 304 -6.57 8.78 -12.26
N SER A 305 -6.26 9.07 -13.52
CA SER A 305 -6.65 8.18 -14.64
C SER A 305 -6.03 6.79 -14.52
N GLN A 306 -4.80 6.69 -14.02
CA GLN A 306 -4.09 5.43 -13.80
C GLN A 306 -4.69 4.63 -12.62
N LEU A 307 -5.23 5.31 -11.62
CA LEU A 307 -5.97 4.66 -10.54
C LEU A 307 -7.25 4.00 -11.03
N LEU A 308 -7.96 4.60 -11.99
CA LEU A 308 -9.18 4.05 -12.57
C LEU A 308 -8.95 2.94 -13.60
N GLU A 309 -7.73 2.77 -14.08
CA GLU A 309 -7.39 1.72 -15.03
C GLU A 309 -7.31 0.36 -14.34
N GLY A 310 -8.16 -0.60 -14.74
CA GLY A 310 -8.14 -1.96 -14.20
C GLY A 310 -6.90 -2.73 -14.68
N PRO A 311 -6.15 -3.39 -13.78
CA PRO A 311 -5.01 -4.21 -14.17
C PRO A 311 -5.42 -5.44 -15.02
N GLU A 312 -4.52 -5.89 -15.93
CA GLU A 312 -4.80 -7.07 -16.77
C GLU A 312 -4.86 -8.38 -15.97
N ASN A 313 -4.10 -8.48 -14.87
CA ASN A 313 -4.03 -9.66 -14.01
C ASN A 313 -5.04 -9.62 -12.86
N THR A 314 -6.25 -9.12 -13.09
CA THR A 314 -7.30 -9.02 -12.08
C THR A 314 -8.48 -9.96 -12.39
N SER A 315 -8.99 -10.65 -11.37
CA SER A 315 -10.29 -11.33 -11.41
C SER A 315 -11.42 -10.33 -11.17
N GLN A 316 -11.20 -9.35 -10.29
CA GLN A 316 -12.13 -8.27 -10.02
C GLN A 316 -11.42 -6.94 -9.73
N PHE A 317 -11.95 -5.87 -10.31
CA PHE A 317 -11.53 -4.51 -10.03
C PHE A 317 -12.76 -3.63 -9.86
N LEU A 318 -13.01 -3.17 -8.64
CA LEU A 318 -14.16 -2.34 -8.29
C LEU A 318 -13.71 -1.10 -7.54
N THR A 319 -14.39 0.01 -7.76
CA THR A 319 -14.14 1.25 -7.02
C THR A 319 -15.33 2.19 -7.10
N ASN A 320 -15.51 3.01 -6.07
CA ASN A 320 -16.32 4.21 -6.10
C ASN A 320 -15.47 5.49 -6.14
N PHE A 321 -14.14 5.34 -6.30
CA PHE A 321 -13.23 6.45 -6.48
C PHE A 321 -13.52 7.16 -7.81
N GLU A 322 -13.60 8.48 -7.77
CA GLU A 322 -13.79 9.33 -8.92
C GLU A 322 -12.69 10.39 -8.98
N CYS A 323 -12.16 10.63 -10.18
CA CYS A 323 -11.25 11.76 -10.37
C CYS A 323 -12.00 13.05 -10.07
N GLN A 324 -11.44 13.89 -9.21
CA GLN A 324 -11.92 15.26 -9.14
C GLN A 324 -11.77 15.84 -10.55
N GLN A 325 -12.89 16.02 -11.22
CA GLN A 325 -12.86 16.85 -12.41
C GLN A 325 -12.42 18.22 -11.90
N GLU A 326 -11.22 18.69 -12.30
CA GLU A 326 -11.07 20.12 -12.35
C GLU A 326 -12.37 20.60 -13.01
N GLU A 327 -13.21 21.31 -12.30
CA GLU A 327 -14.09 22.24 -12.97
C GLU A 327 -13.12 23.07 -13.82
N LEU A 328 -12.95 22.65 -15.07
CA LEU A 328 -12.62 23.57 -16.13
C LEU A 328 -13.67 24.63 -15.93
N GLY A 329 -13.30 25.62 -15.11
CA GLY A 329 -14.16 26.71 -14.79
C GLY A 329 -14.73 27.07 -16.13
N SER A 330 -16.04 26.99 -16.27
CA SER A 330 -16.70 27.27 -17.53
C SER A 330 -16.00 28.50 -18.04
N MET A 331 -14.98 28.34 -18.87
CA MET A 331 -14.66 29.40 -19.80
C MET A 331 -15.98 29.53 -20.48
N GLU A 332 -16.80 30.47 -20.00
CA GLU A 332 -17.74 31.08 -20.88
C GLU A 332 -16.89 31.45 -22.08
N ILE A 333 -16.91 30.54 -23.08
CA ILE A 333 -16.45 30.89 -24.40
C ILE A 333 -17.43 32.02 -24.77
N SER A 334 -17.09 33.24 -24.32
CA SER A 334 -17.81 34.42 -24.77
C SER A 334 -17.60 34.38 -26.27
N MET A 335 -18.66 33.98 -26.98
CA MET A 335 -18.58 33.97 -28.43
C MET A 335 -18.08 35.35 -28.86
N PRO A 336 -17.09 35.43 -29.71
CA PRO A 336 -16.56 36.69 -30.19
C PRO A 336 -17.72 37.56 -30.69
N VAL A 337 -17.75 38.83 -30.31
CA VAL A 337 -18.84 39.73 -30.69
C VAL A 337 -18.74 40.20 -32.15
N GLN A 338 -17.62 39.93 -32.81
CA GLN A 338 -17.38 40.33 -34.20
C GLN A 338 -16.44 39.32 -34.89
N TYR A 339 -16.52 39.27 -36.22
CA TYR A 339 -15.57 38.50 -37.02
C TYR A 339 -14.19 39.14 -36.95
N SER A 340 -13.17 38.34 -36.68
CA SER A 340 -11.77 38.77 -36.78
C SER A 340 -10.89 37.73 -37.45
N LEU A 341 -9.84 38.21 -38.11
CA LEU A 341 -8.79 37.42 -38.67
C LEU A 341 -7.46 37.94 -38.14
N HIS A 342 -6.73 37.11 -37.43
CA HIS A 342 -5.46 37.44 -36.87
C HIS A 342 -4.32 37.29 -37.88
N GLN A 343 -3.20 37.97 -37.64
CA GLN A 343 -2.02 37.79 -38.48
C GLN A 343 -1.52 36.36 -38.38
N ASN A 344 -1.25 35.77 -39.52
CA ASN A 344 -0.71 34.40 -39.58
C ASN A 344 0.65 34.30 -38.88
N TYR A 345 0.91 33.16 -38.21
CA TYR A 345 2.17 32.92 -37.53
C TYR A 345 2.71 31.51 -37.89
N PRO A 346 3.98 31.40 -38.23
CA PRO A 346 4.96 32.48 -38.43
C PRO A 346 4.68 33.28 -39.70
N ASN A 347 5.11 34.54 -39.73
CA ASN A 347 5.02 35.37 -40.91
C ASN A 347 6.35 36.16 -41.07
N PRO A 348 7.18 35.95 -42.10
CA PRO A 348 6.90 35.07 -43.27
C PRO A 348 6.88 33.59 -42.87
N PHE A 349 6.07 32.78 -43.59
CA PHE A 349 5.91 31.35 -43.33
C PHE A 349 6.88 30.48 -44.09
N ASN A 350 7.24 29.28 -43.56
CA ASN A 350 8.08 28.31 -44.20
C ASN A 350 7.95 26.93 -43.52
N PRO A 351 7.40 25.91 -44.13
CA PRO A 351 6.49 25.85 -45.28
C PRO A 351 5.02 25.98 -44.85
N VAL A 352 4.73 26.06 -43.55
CA VAL A 352 3.37 26.07 -42.93
C VAL A 352 3.20 27.31 -42.08
N THR A 353 1.98 27.85 -42.03
CA THR A 353 1.57 28.91 -41.12
C THR A 353 0.21 28.60 -40.54
N THR A 354 -0.05 29.12 -39.36
CA THR A 354 -1.34 29.02 -38.69
C THR A 354 -2.15 30.29 -38.91
N LEU A 355 -3.41 30.14 -39.31
CA LEU A 355 -4.37 31.22 -39.41
C LEU A 355 -5.35 31.10 -38.22
N THR A 356 -5.46 32.13 -37.41
CA THR A 356 -6.41 32.21 -36.30
C THR A 356 -7.51 33.21 -36.66
N TYR A 357 -8.76 32.80 -36.47
CA TYR A 357 -9.93 33.66 -36.73
C TYR A 357 -10.98 33.47 -35.64
N GLU A 358 -11.83 34.44 -35.49
CA GLU A 358 -12.94 34.46 -34.54
C GLU A 358 -14.26 34.60 -35.25
N LEU A 359 -15.24 33.79 -34.85
CA LEU A 359 -16.57 33.77 -35.44
C LEU A 359 -17.63 34.01 -34.36
N PRO A 360 -18.49 35.06 -34.50
CA PRO A 360 -19.52 35.36 -33.52
C PRO A 360 -20.77 34.48 -33.61
N LYS A 361 -20.77 33.50 -34.51
CA LYS A 361 -21.79 32.46 -34.68
C LYS A 361 -21.25 31.32 -35.52
N ASP A 362 -21.89 30.18 -35.42
CA ASP A 362 -21.55 29.02 -36.27
C ASP A 362 -21.57 29.43 -37.75
N SER A 363 -20.46 29.14 -38.43
CA SER A 363 -20.23 29.48 -39.83
C SER A 363 -19.39 28.40 -40.49
N PHE A 364 -19.64 28.17 -41.76
CA PHE A 364 -18.72 27.37 -42.58
C PHE A 364 -17.53 28.23 -43.01
N VAL A 365 -16.33 27.67 -42.81
CA VAL A 365 -15.06 28.30 -43.20
C VAL A 365 -14.37 27.46 -44.27
#